data_b77cc499bc0e04f0fe7a1ae46c8d1f16
#
_entry.id   b77cc499bc0e04f0fe7a1ae46c8d1f16
#
_cell.length_a   1.000
_cell.length_b   1.000
_cell.length_c   1.000
_cell.angle_alpha   90.00
_cell.angle_beta   90.00
_cell.angle_gamma   90.00
#
_symmetry.space_group_name_H-M   'P 1'
#
loop_
_entity.id
_entity.type
_entity.pdbx_description
1 polymer ?
#
loop_
_entity_poly.entity_id
_entity_poly.type
_entity_poly.pdbx_seq_one_letter_code
_entity_poly.pdbx_strand_id
1 'polypeptide(L)'
;MKIKGKKLLLCMAAVMMMGGAKAQGTDAPVATMDLTLKEAISVALAENPTIKVAEKEIELKKIADSEAWQNLLPDASINMNLQHTILAAEMKLNDMTFKMGKDGVNTAVGAATLNMPLFAPAVYQTMKLTKQDVKLAQEKARSSKLDLVNQVTKAYYQTLLAQDSYNVMEQSYNISKQNFDVVNAKYGQGRVSEYDKISAEVQMRSLNSSLVSAKVGLSNAKLQLKVLMGVTANVDIKINDKLENYESSLVLANVESSESELQNNSALRQLDLNESLLNRSLKIQHTNFMPTIAFQLTGQYQSLYNDHWNVFDYSWSPSASFAIAVSIPLFKASNFTKIKSTKMQISQLQDTRLNTKRQLGMAVQSYKDNMASSIAQVNSNREAVKQADKAVTIASKRYEVGRGTILELNQSEVALTQAHLTYNQSIYNYLTSKADLDYTLGRENF
;
A
#
# COMPACT_ATOMS: atom_id res chain seq x y z
N MET A 1 1.47 -12.92 -26.67
CA MET A 1 1.39 -14.12 -25.82
C MET A 1 0.20 -13.99 -24.86
N LYS A 2 -1.03 -14.24 -25.39
CA LYS A 2 -2.33 -13.97 -24.70
C LYS A 2 -3.16 -15.26 -24.70
N ILE A 3 -2.95 -16.27 -23.88
CA ILE A 3 -3.87 -17.43 -23.82
C ILE A 3 -3.77 -18.23 -22.48
N LYS A 4 -3.26 -17.73 -21.38
CA LYS A 4 -3.34 -18.45 -20.09
C LYS A 4 -4.17 -17.77 -18.99
N GLY A 5 -4.60 -16.52 -19.17
CA GLY A 5 -5.39 -15.81 -18.16
C GLY A 5 -6.88 -16.19 -18.09
N LYS A 6 -7.43 -16.79 -19.17
CA LYS A 6 -8.88 -17.10 -19.22
C LYS A 6 -9.31 -18.31 -18.38
N LYS A 7 -8.41 -19.25 -18.06
CA LYS A 7 -8.77 -20.43 -17.24
C LYS A 7 -8.81 -20.12 -15.74
N LEU A 8 -8.00 -19.16 -15.27
CA LEU A 8 -8.02 -18.74 -13.86
C LEU A 8 -9.27 -17.88 -13.56
N LEU A 9 -9.68 -17.02 -14.50
CA LEU A 9 -10.93 -16.25 -14.39
C LEU A 9 -12.20 -17.12 -14.41
N LEU A 10 -12.17 -18.25 -15.10
CA LEU A 10 -13.34 -19.15 -15.18
C LEU A 10 -13.59 -19.89 -13.85
N CYS A 11 -12.57 -20.21 -13.09
CA CYS A 11 -12.75 -20.80 -11.75
C CYS A 11 -13.29 -19.80 -10.73
N MET A 12 -12.93 -18.49 -10.83
CA MET A 12 -13.47 -17.45 -9.92
C MET A 12 -14.89 -17.02 -10.30
N ALA A 13 -15.24 -17.00 -11.59
CA ALA A 13 -16.60 -16.68 -12.03
C ALA A 13 -17.63 -17.74 -11.59
N ALA A 14 -17.25 -19.00 -11.43
CA ALA A 14 -18.11 -20.05 -10.92
C ALA A 14 -18.47 -19.91 -9.43
N VAL A 15 -17.65 -19.24 -8.64
CA VAL A 15 -17.91 -18.97 -7.20
C VAL A 15 -18.82 -17.76 -7.00
N MET A 16 -18.87 -16.79 -7.92
CA MET A 16 -19.71 -15.59 -7.78
C MET A 16 -21.17 -15.78 -8.25
N MET A 17 -21.51 -16.84 -8.99
CA MET A 17 -22.91 -17.05 -9.44
C MET A 17 -23.79 -17.88 -8.48
N MET A 18 -23.31 -18.25 -7.30
CA MET A 18 -24.10 -18.97 -6.28
C MET A 18 -24.55 -18.11 -5.08
N GLY A 19 -24.59 -16.79 -5.21
CA GLY A 19 -25.07 -15.86 -4.19
C GLY A 19 -26.60 -15.65 -4.20
N GLY A 20 -27.40 -16.71 -4.11
CA GLY A 20 -28.86 -16.58 -4.10
C GLY A 20 -29.60 -17.83 -3.63
N ALA A 21 -29.17 -18.51 -2.57
CA ALA A 21 -29.95 -19.57 -1.93
C ALA A 21 -29.76 -19.61 -0.43
N LYS A 22 -30.87 -19.73 0.25
CA LYS A 22 -31.05 -19.78 1.71
C LYS A 22 -30.07 -20.70 2.43
N ALA A 23 -29.62 -20.28 3.61
CA ALA A 23 -28.86 -21.05 4.58
C ALA A 23 -29.49 -22.41 4.85
N GLN A 24 -28.91 -23.46 4.33
CA GLN A 24 -28.94 -24.82 4.83
C GLN A 24 -27.48 -25.26 4.96
N GLY A 25 -27.09 -25.66 6.19
CA GLY A 25 -25.75 -26.15 6.48
C GLY A 25 -25.46 -27.41 5.67
N THR A 26 -24.66 -27.23 4.65
CA THR A 26 -23.92 -28.30 3.99
C THR A 26 -22.48 -27.82 3.91
N ASP A 27 -21.54 -28.63 4.43
CA ASP A 27 -20.11 -28.43 4.26
C ASP A 27 -19.81 -28.33 2.76
N ALA A 28 -19.81 -27.09 2.25
CA ALA A 28 -19.29 -26.84 0.90
C ALA A 28 -17.83 -27.24 0.90
N PRO A 29 -17.34 -27.99 -0.10
CA PRO A 29 -15.93 -28.37 -0.16
C PRO A 29 -15.09 -27.09 -0.11
N VAL A 30 -14.23 -27.01 0.91
CA VAL A 30 -13.26 -25.92 1.06
C VAL A 30 -12.42 -25.91 -0.21
N ALA A 31 -12.53 -24.86 -1.02
CA ALA A 31 -11.72 -24.75 -2.23
C ALA A 31 -10.25 -24.71 -1.82
N THR A 32 -9.52 -25.77 -2.15
CA THR A 32 -8.08 -25.84 -1.92
C THR A 32 -7.35 -25.19 -3.08
N MET A 33 -6.46 -24.26 -2.78
CA MET A 33 -5.63 -23.55 -3.75
C MET A 33 -4.18 -23.96 -3.56
N ASP A 34 -3.64 -24.71 -4.55
CA ASP A 34 -2.20 -24.97 -4.61
C ASP A 34 -1.50 -23.68 -5.05
N LEU A 35 -0.51 -23.22 -4.29
CA LEU A 35 0.04 -21.87 -4.42
C LEU A 35 1.55 -21.94 -4.62
N THR A 36 2.02 -21.38 -5.73
CA THR A 36 3.41 -20.98 -5.95
C THR A 36 3.57 -19.50 -5.62
N LEU A 37 4.81 -19.03 -5.41
CA LEU A 37 5.08 -17.61 -5.16
C LEU A 37 4.53 -16.72 -6.28
N LYS A 38 4.70 -17.11 -7.55
CA LYS A 38 4.17 -16.34 -8.69
C LYS A 38 2.65 -16.22 -8.69
N GLU A 39 1.97 -17.31 -8.37
CA GLU A 39 0.50 -17.31 -8.29
C GLU A 39 0.02 -16.45 -7.11
N ALA A 40 0.68 -16.53 -5.96
CA ALA A 40 0.37 -15.68 -4.80
C ALA A 40 0.48 -14.18 -5.14
N ILE A 41 1.56 -13.78 -5.81
CA ILE A 41 1.77 -12.40 -6.27
C ILE A 41 0.71 -11.99 -7.29
N SER A 42 0.41 -12.85 -8.29
CA SER A 42 -0.57 -12.53 -9.33
C SER A 42 -1.98 -12.33 -8.77
N VAL A 43 -2.40 -13.18 -7.83
CA VAL A 43 -3.68 -13.06 -7.13
C VAL A 43 -3.71 -11.79 -6.28
N ALA A 44 -2.65 -11.50 -5.52
CA ALA A 44 -2.56 -10.31 -4.71
C ALA A 44 -2.69 -9.02 -5.55
N LEU A 45 -1.99 -8.94 -6.67
CA LEU A 45 -2.07 -7.78 -7.57
C LEU A 45 -3.45 -7.60 -8.22
N ALA A 46 -4.21 -8.70 -8.42
CA ALA A 46 -5.55 -8.66 -8.99
C ALA A 46 -6.64 -8.33 -7.95
N GLU A 47 -6.52 -8.87 -6.74
CA GLU A 47 -7.63 -8.87 -5.79
C GLU A 47 -7.43 -7.93 -4.60
N ASN A 48 -6.18 -7.55 -4.28
CA ASN A 48 -5.93 -6.73 -3.09
C ASN A 48 -6.60 -5.34 -3.20
N PRO A 49 -7.42 -4.94 -2.22
CA PRO A 49 -8.11 -3.65 -2.21
C PRO A 49 -7.18 -2.44 -2.30
N THR A 50 -5.95 -2.53 -1.76
CA THR A 50 -4.97 -1.43 -1.79
C THR A 50 -4.59 -1.06 -3.23
N ILE A 51 -4.43 -2.05 -4.11
CA ILE A 51 -4.14 -1.81 -5.53
C ILE A 51 -5.35 -1.19 -6.24
N LYS A 52 -6.56 -1.71 -5.97
CA LYS A 52 -7.81 -1.15 -6.52
C LYS A 52 -8.02 0.31 -6.11
N VAL A 53 -7.66 0.67 -4.86
CA VAL A 53 -7.68 2.07 -4.37
C VAL A 53 -6.65 2.93 -5.11
N ALA A 54 -5.41 2.44 -5.27
CA ALA A 54 -4.37 3.18 -5.98
C ALA A 54 -4.72 3.43 -7.46
N GLU A 55 -5.39 2.48 -8.12
CA GLU A 55 -5.87 2.64 -9.49
C GLU A 55 -6.99 3.69 -9.60
N LYS A 56 -7.93 3.70 -8.65
CA LYS A 56 -8.97 4.73 -8.57
C LYS A 56 -8.40 6.12 -8.31
N GLU A 57 -7.32 6.23 -7.52
CA GLU A 57 -6.65 7.51 -7.31
C GLU A 57 -6.06 8.08 -8.61
N ILE A 58 -5.50 7.23 -9.48
CA ILE A 58 -5.06 7.65 -10.83
C ILE A 58 -6.24 8.19 -11.64
N GLU A 59 -7.41 7.53 -11.59
CA GLU A 59 -8.60 7.98 -12.29
C GLU A 59 -9.10 9.32 -11.75
N LEU A 60 -9.10 9.51 -10.43
CA LEU A 60 -9.45 10.79 -9.81
C LEU A 60 -8.52 11.93 -10.27
N LYS A 61 -7.20 11.67 -10.38
CA LYS A 61 -6.27 12.68 -10.91
C LYS A 61 -6.46 12.96 -12.40
N LYS A 62 -6.85 11.97 -13.20
CA LYS A 62 -7.23 12.19 -14.60
C LYS A 62 -8.50 13.03 -14.75
N ILE A 63 -9.49 12.82 -13.87
CA ILE A 63 -10.69 13.66 -13.81
C ILE A 63 -10.31 15.10 -13.48
N ALA A 64 -9.45 15.31 -12.46
CA ALA A 64 -8.95 16.63 -12.10
C ALA A 64 -8.13 17.30 -13.24
N ASP A 65 -7.38 16.55 -14.04
CA ASP A 65 -6.71 17.06 -15.23
C ASP A 65 -7.71 17.49 -16.30
N SER A 66 -8.81 16.74 -16.47
CA SER A 66 -9.91 17.11 -17.36
C SER A 66 -10.66 18.35 -16.85
N GLU A 67 -10.87 18.49 -15.56
CA GLU A 67 -11.50 19.67 -14.94
C GLU A 67 -10.64 20.92 -15.13
N ALA A 68 -9.30 20.78 -15.09
CA ALA A 68 -8.41 21.92 -15.20
C ALA A 68 -8.57 22.71 -16.52
N TRP A 69 -8.83 22.04 -17.66
CA TRP A 69 -9.07 22.73 -18.92
C TRP A 69 -10.49 23.27 -19.01
N GLN A 70 -11.47 22.66 -18.32
CA GLN A 70 -12.86 23.11 -18.30
C GLN A 70 -13.00 24.52 -17.70
N ASN A 71 -12.06 24.95 -16.86
CA ASN A 71 -11.98 26.31 -16.36
C ASN A 71 -11.71 27.37 -17.47
N LEU A 72 -11.48 26.97 -18.71
CA LEU A 72 -11.44 27.87 -19.88
C LEU A 72 -12.79 27.97 -20.59
N LEU A 73 -13.75 27.10 -20.25
CA LEU A 73 -15.09 27.13 -20.84
C LEU A 73 -15.93 28.26 -20.22
N PRO A 74 -16.98 28.72 -20.95
CA PRO A 74 -17.91 29.68 -20.40
C PRO A 74 -18.64 29.09 -19.18
N ASP A 75 -18.77 29.89 -18.13
CA ASP A 75 -19.62 29.63 -16.98
C ASP A 75 -20.91 30.46 -17.09
N ALA A 76 -22.05 29.81 -17.01
CA ALA A 76 -23.34 30.45 -17.10
C ALA A 76 -24.10 30.27 -15.79
N SER A 77 -24.61 31.38 -15.24
CA SER A 77 -25.37 31.34 -14.01
C SER A 77 -26.60 32.24 -14.13
N ILE A 78 -27.68 31.89 -13.41
CA ILE A 78 -28.87 32.72 -13.22
C ILE A 78 -28.92 33.06 -11.74
N ASN A 79 -28.99 34.38 -11.47
CA ASN A 79 -29.11 34.92 -10.13
C ASN A 79 -30.41 35.69 -10.02
N MET A 80 -31.17 35.46 -8.97
CA MET A 80 -32.37 36.22 -8.64
C MET A 80 -32.18 36.85 -7.28
N ASN A 81 -32.45 38.15 -7.19
CA ASN A 81 -32.38 38.92 -5.95
C ASN A 81 -33.66 39.68 -5.75
N LEU A 82 -34.28 39.53 -4.58
CA LEU A 82 -35.40 40.35 -4.12
C LEU A 82 -34.93 41.10 -2.87
N GLN A 83 -34.90 42.41 -2.95
CA GLN A 83 -34.44 43.28 -1.87
C GLN A 83 -35.58 44.19 -1.41
N HIS A 84 -35.87 44.23 -0.12
CA HIS A 84 -36.75 45.20 0.50
C HIS A 84 -35.91 46.30 1.15
N THR A 85 -36.10 47.55 0.69
CA THR A 85 -35.42 48.71 1.22
C THR A 85 -36.24 49.31 2.35
N ILE A 86 -35.86 49.07 3.60
CA ILE A 86 -36.55 49.62 4.80
C ILE A 86 -36.37 51.13 4.88
N LEU A 87 -35.13 51.59 4.73
CA LEU A 87 -34.73 53.00 4.73
C LEU A 87 -33.80 53.23 3.54
N ALA A 88 -34.14 54.16 2.68
CA ALA A 88 -33.26 54.56 1.57
C ALA A 88 -32.10 55.45 2.06
N ALA A 89 -30.93 55.24 1.42
CA ALA A 89 -29.76 56.05 1.75
C ALA A 89 -29.99 57.53 1.43
N GLU A 90 -29.58 58.40 2.35
CA GLU A 90 -29.60 59.84 2.15
C GLU A 90 -28.20 60.37 1.78
N MET A 91 -28.12 61.15 0.73
CA MET A 91 -26.90 61.83 0.31
C MET A 91 -27.04 63.30 0.50
N LYS A 92 -26.14 63.94 1.22
CA LYS A 92 -26.05 65.39 1.35
C LYS A 92 -25.07 65.91 0.32
N LEU A 93 -25.58 66.84 -0.52
CA LEU A 93 -24.76 67.57 -1.48
C LEU A 93 -25.08 69.05 -1.36
N ASN A 94 -24.12 69.90 -0.96
CA ASN A 94 -24.27 71.37 -0.79
C ASN A 94 -25.53 71.79 0.00
N ASP A 95 -25.68 71.29 1.23
CA ASP A 95 -26.83 71.53 2.13
C ASP A 95 -28.20 71.00 1.66
N MET A 96 -28.30 70.38 0.51
CA MET A 96 -29.49 69.65 0.08
C MET A 96 -29.35 68.17 0.37
N THR A 97 -30.36 67.56 1.01
CA THR A 97 -30.44 66.13 1.29
C THR A 97 -31.28 65.49 0.21
N PHE A 98 -30.66 64.55 -0.54
CA PHE A 98 -31.34 63.76 -1.56
C PHE A 98 -31.45 62.29 -1.06
N LYS A 99 -32.65 61.70 -1.09
CA LYS A 99 -32.85 60.30 -0.86
C LYS A 99 -32.50 59.54 -2.13
N MET A 100 -31.58 58.53 -2.03
CA MET A 100 -31.26 57.63 -3.10
C MET A 100 -32.22 56.44 -3.10
N GLY A 101 -33.47 56.63 -3.55
CA GLY A 101 -34.52 55.62 -3.56
C GLY A 101 -35.74 56.00 -2.72
N LYS A 102 -36.61 55.06 -2.49
CA LYS A 102 -37.80 55.16 -1.63
C LYS A 102 -37.71 54.22 -0.45
N ASP A 103 -38.22 54.63 0.69
CA ASP A 103 -38.38 53.76 1.86
C ASP A 103 -39.50 52.75 1.64
N GLY A 104 -39.41 51.56 2.22
CA GLY A 104 -40.47 50.54 2.22
C GLY A 104 -40.76 49.91 0.85
N VAL A 105 -39.83 49.96 -0.09
CA VAL A 105 -40.05 49.44 -1.45
C VAL A 105 -39.23 48.17 -1.75
N ASN A 106 -39.78 47.34 -2.62
CA ASN A 106 -39.14 46.14 -3.11
C ASN A 106 -38.44 46.40 -4.45
N THR A 107 -37.25 45.86 -4.58
CA THR A 107 -36.49 45.79 -5.83
C THR A 107 -36.24 44.31 -6.16
N ALA A 108 -36.63 43.93 -7.35
CA ALA A 108 -36.40 42.57 -7.84
C ALA A 108 -35.47 42.59 -9.07
N VAL A 109 -34.47 41.73 -9.09
CA VAL A 109 -33.53 41.58 -10.21
C VAL A 109 -33.36 40.10 -10.51
N GLY A 110 -33.64 39.72 -11.74
CA GLY A 110 -33.28 38.42 -12.29
C GLY A 110 -32.21 38.62 -13.35
N ALA A 111 -31.02 38.07 -13.16
CA ALA A 111 -29.87 38.20 -14.07
C ALA A 111 -29.35 36.85 -14.53
N ALA A 112 -29.17 36.70 -15.84
CA ALA A 112 -28.41 35.62 -16.45
C ALA A 112 -27.02 36.15 -16.84
N THR A 113 -25.97 35.54 -16.35
CA THR A 113 -24.58 35.94 -16.61
C THR A 113 -23.82 34.81 -17.28
N LEU A 114 -23.02 35.13 -18.29
CA LEU A 114 -22.07 34.24 -18.95
C LEU A 114 -20.69 34.85 -18.77
N ASN A 115 -19.78 34.12 -18.09
CA ASN A 115 -18.40 34.52 -17.90
C ASN A 115 -17.49 33.56 -18.65
N MET A 116 -16.54 34.04 -19.44
CA MET A 116 -15.56 33.24 -20.18
C MET A 116 -14.17 33.87 -20.06
N PRO A 117 -13.19 33.13 -19.51
CA PRO A 117 -11.80 33.60 -19.52
C PRO A 117 -11.24 33.51 -20.94
N LEU A 118 -10.88 34.67 -21.54
CA LEU A 118 -10.23 34.75 -22.85
C LEU A 118 -8.71 34.56 -22.76
N PHE A 119 -8.10 35.09 -21.66
CA PHE A 119 -6.69 34.93 -21.40
C PHE A 119 -6.49 34.74 -19.88
N ALA A 120 -6.13 33.53 -19.49
CA ALA A 120 -5.93 33.14 -18.09
C ALA A 120 -4.63 32.33 -17.92
N PRO A 121 -3.45 33.00 -17.84
CA PRO A 121 -2.14 32.33 -17.78
C PRO A 121 -2.02 31.31 -16.66
N ALA A 122 -2.66 31.56 -15.50
CA ALA A 122 -2.67 30.62 -14.38
C ALA A 122 -3.35 29.29 -14.75
N VAL A 123 -4.45 29.31 -15.50
CA VAL A 123 -5.17 28.09 -15.89
C VAL A 123 -4.28 27.21 -16.80
N TYR A 124 -3.56 27.79 -17.77
CA TYR A 124 -2.63 27.04 -18.61
C TYR A 124 -1.49 26.39 -17.81
N GLN A 125 -1.00 27.03 -16.75
CA GLN A 125 0.01 26.42 -15.89
C GLN A 125 -0.58 25.36 -14.96
N THR A 126 -1.83 25.56 -14.49
CA THR A 126 -2.57 24.57 -13.69
C THR A 126 -2.79 23.29 -14.49
N MET A 127 -3.18 23.36 -15.77
CA MET A 127 -3.28 22.20 -16.65
C MET A 127 -1.94 21.42 -16.79
N LYS A 128 -0.80 22.12 -16.74
CA LYS A 128 0.52 21.46 -16.74
C LYS A 128 0.87 20.86 -15.39
N LEU A 129 0.34 21.42 -14.30
CA LEU A 129 0.51 20.91 -12.94
C LEU A 129 -0.31 19.64 -12.76
N THR A 130 -1.60 19.62 -13.13
CA THR A 130 -2.47 18.45 -13.00
C THR A 130 -1.95 17.24 -13.79
N LYS A 131 -1.32 17.45 -14.96
CA LYS A 131 -0.61 16.39 -15.70
C LYS A 131 0.56 15.80 -14.91
N GLN A 132 1.26 16.59 -14.10
CA GLN A 132 2.32 16.05 -13.21
C GLN A 132 1.72 15.33 -12.02
N ASP A 133 0.56 15.79 -11.49
CA ASP A 133 -0.17 15.08 -10.43
C ASP A 133 -0.59 13.68 -10.88
N VAL A 134 -1.05 13.52 -12.13
CA VAL A 134 -1.35 12.20 -12.69
C VAL A 134 -0.10 11.31 -12.70
N LYS A 135 1.07 11.84 -13.10
CA LYS A 135 2.33 11.07 -13.08
C LYS A 135 2.73 10.67 -11.66
N LEU A 136 2.55 11.57 -10.69
CA LEU A 136 2.82 11.26 -9.29
C LEU A 136 1.88 10.17 -8.77
N ALA A 137 0.59 10.22 -9.12
CA ALA A 137 -0.37 9.17 -8.75
C ALA A 137 -0.01 7.82 -9.38
N GLN A 138 0.46 7.80 -10.64
CA GLN A 138 0.97 6.60 -11.30
C GLN A 138 2.19 6.01 -10.58
N GLU A 139 3.15 6.86 -10.17
CA GLU A 139 4.33 6.40 -9.44
C GLU A 139 3.96 5.92 -8.02
N LYS A 140 3.01 6.56 -7.34
CA LYS A 140 2.48 6.07 -6.06
C LYS A 140 1.80 4.71 -6.20
N ALA A 141 1.01 4.51 -7.26
CA ALA A 141 0.40 3.21 -7.54
C ALA A 141 1.46 2.14 -7.85
N ARG A 142 2.53 2.50 -8.59
CA ARG A 142 3.68 1.62 -8.79
C ARG A 142 4.35 1.26 -7.47
N SER A 143 4.56 2.24 -6.58
CA SER A 143 5.09 2.02 -5.23
C SER A 143 4.23 1.05 -4.44
N SER A 144 2.91 1.21 -4.46
CA SER A 144 1.98 0.31 -3.77
C SER A 144 2.03 -1.12 -4.33
N LYS A 145 2.21 -1.29 -5.65
CA LYS A 145 2.39 -2.61 -6.27
C LYS A 145 3.70 -3.27 -5.82
N LEU A 146 4.81 -2.53 -5.83
CA LEU A 146 6.11 -3.03 -5.37
C LEU A 146 6.07 -3.42 -3.88
N ASP A 147 5.45 -2.59 -3.05
CA ASP A 147 5.31 -2.85 -1.61
C ASP A 147 4.45 -4.09 -1.34
N LEU A 148 3.30 -4.23 -2.02
CA LEU A 148 2.47 -5.42 -1.90
C LEU A 148 3.22 -6.69 -2.34
N VAL A 149 3.96 -6.64 -3.43
CA VAL A 149 4.78 -7.77 -3.90
C VAL A 149 5.83 -8.16 -2.87
N ASN A 150 6.52 -7.19 -2.27
CA ASN A 150 7.47 -7.46 -1.19
C ASN A 150 6.79 -8.11 0.02
N GLN A 151 5.66 -7.55 0.46
CA GLN A 151 4.91 -8.09 1.60
C GLN A 151 4.41 -9.52 1.34
N VAL A 152 3.84 -9.78 0.16
CA VAL A 152 3.37 -11.13 -0.24
C VAL A 152 4.52 -12.12 -0.33
N THR A 153 5.65 -11.70 -0.90
CA THR A 153 6.85 -12.53 -1.00
C THR A 153 7.38 -12.94 0.37
N LYS A 154 7.47 -11.98 1.29
CA LYS A 154 7.90 -12.25 2.68
C LYS A 154 6.90 -13.12 3.44
N ALA A 155 5.60 -12.86 3.28
CA ALA A 155 4.55 -13.68 3.90
C ALA A 155 4.51 -15.11 3.34
N TYR A 156 4.77 -15.28 2.05
CA TYR A 156 4.91 -16.59 1.44
C TYR A 156 6.10 -17.37 2.06
N TYR A 157 7.29 -16.76 2.14
CA TYR A 157 8.44 -17.38 2.77
C TYR A 157 8.24 -17.62 4.27
N GLN A 158 7.53 -16.73 4.97
CA GLN A 158 7.14 -16.95 6.36
C GLN A 158 6.21 -18.14 6.53
N THR A 159 5.31 -18.36 5.56
CA THR A 159 4.41 -19.54 5.57
C THR A 159 5.20 -20.83 5.31
N LEU A 160 6.19 -20.80 4.41
CA LEU A 160 7.12 -21.94 4.21
C LEU A 160 7.91 -22.23 5.49
N LEU A 161 8.47 -21.21 6.13
CA LEU A 161 9.20 -21.38 7.40
C LEU A 161 8.31 -22.00 8.49
N ALA A 162 7.07 -21.53 8.61
CA ALA A 162 6.12 -22.07 9.57
C ALA A 162 5.71 -23.51 9.24
N GLN A 163 5.56 -23.85 7.93
CA GLN A 163 5.26 -25.22 7.48
C GLN A 163 6.42 -26.18 7.78
N ASP A 164 7.66 -25.77 7.45
CA ASP A 164 8.84 -26.60 7.70
C ASP A 164 9.11 -26.73 9.20
N SER A 165 8.87 -25.69 9.99
CA SER A 165 8.95 -25.75 11.45
C SER A 165 7.91 -26.69 12.04
N TYR A 166 6.67 -26.67 11.54
CA TYR A 166 5.63 -27.64 11.93
C TYR A 166 6.05 -29.06 11.61
N ASN A 167 6.56 -29.32 10.40
CA ASN A 167 7.03 -30.65 9.98
C ASN A 167 8.17 -31.17 10.86
N VAL A 168 9.14 -30.30 11.20
CA VAL A 168 10.25 -30.64 12.12
C VAL A 168 9.71 -31.00 13.51
N MET A 169 8.80 -30.20 14.06
CA MET A 169 8.19 -30.45 15.38
C MET A 169 7.35 -31.72 15.39
N GLU A 170 6.59 -32.00 14.31
CA GLU A 170 5.80 -33.21 14.17
C GLU A 170 6.69 -34.45 14.14
N GLN A 171 7.78 -34.43 13.36
CA GLN A 171 8.75 -35.50 13.33
C GLN A 171 9.40 -35.72 14.70
N SER A 172 9.87 -34.65 15.36
CA SER A 172 10.49 -34.74 16.68
C SER A 172 9.54 -35.29 17.74
N TYR A 173 8.27 -34.83 17.74
CA TYR A 173 7.24 -35.39 18.62
C TYR A 173 7.00 -36.87 18.39
N ASN A 174 6.88 -37.31 17.13
CA ASN A 174 6.64 -38.70 16.79
C ASN A 174 7.80 -39.61 17.24
N ILE A 175 9.06 -39.16 17.07
CA ILE A 175 10.26 -39.88 17.54
C ILE A 175 10.25 -39.97 19.08
N SER A 176 10.01 -38.84 19.76
CA SER A 176 10.01 -38.81 21.21
C SER A 176 8.85 -39.65 21.82
N LYS A 177 7.69 -39.70 21.13
CA LYS A 177 6.58 -40.58 21.51
C LYS A 177 6.95 -42.04 21.39
N GLN A 178 7.57 -42.45 20.28
CA GLN A 178 8.07 -43.82 20.10
C GLN A 178 9.12 -44.19 21.18
N ASN A 179 10.03 -43.27 21.51
CA ASN A 179 11.01 -43.49 22.58
C ASN A 179 10.34 -43.64 23.95
N PHE A 180 9.36 -42.81 24.26
CA PHE A 180 8.56 -42.96 25.49
C PHE A 180 7.86 -44.32 25.55
N ASP A 181 7.21 -44.75 24.49
CA ASP A 181 6.52 -46.06 24.43
C ASP A 181 7.49 -47.20 24.68
N VAL A 182 8.71 -47.19 24.11
CA VAL A 182 9.76 -48.18 24.35
C VAL A 182 10.27 -48.15 25.80
N VAL A 183 10.53 -46.95 26.34
CA VAL A 183 10.98 -46.77 27.72
C VAL A 183 9.93 -47.25 28.71
N ASN A 184 8.65 -46.90 28.50
CA ASN A 184 7.54 -47.35 29.33
C ASN A 184 7.36 -48.87 29.33
N ALA A 185 7.51 -49.52 28.18
CA ALA A 185 7.50 -50.97 28.08
C ALA A 185 8.67 -51.63 28.83
N LYS A 186 9.89 -51.08 28.73
CA LYS A 186 11.08 -51.54 29.49
C LYS A 186 10.90 -51.32 30.99
N TYR A 187 10.29 -50.23 31.43
CA TYR A 187 9.95 -49.96 32.83
C TYR A 187 9.00 -51.02 33.42
N GLY A 188 7.93 -51.35 32.67
CA GLY A 188 7.02 -52.44 33.06
C GLY A 188 7.67 -53.80 33.21
N GLN A 189 8.84 -53.99 32.56
CA GLN A 189 9.68 -55.21 32.68
C GLN A 189 10.78 -55.08 33.75
N GLY A 190 10.84 -53.97 34.50
CA GLY A 190 11.87 -53.69 35.50
C GLY A 190 13.28 -53.46 34.93
N ARG A 191 13.42 -53.13 33.62
CA ARG A 191 14.71 -52.97 32.92
C ARG A 191 15.28 -51.56 32.91
N VAL A 192 14.48 -50.57 33.26
CA VAL A 192 14.86 -49.15 33.32
C VAL A 192 14.30 -48.53 34.58
N SER A 193 14.87 -47.39 35.00
CA SER A 193 14.45 -46.68 36.21
C SER A 193 13.16 -45.90 35.98
N GLU A 194 12.45 -45.58 37.09
CA GLU A 194 11.35 -44.65 37.03
C GLU A 194 11.74 -43.28 36.54
N TYR A 195 12.97 -42.82 36.85
CA TYR A 195 13.55 -41.57 36.36
C TYR A 195 13.61 -41.56 34.82
N ASP A 196 14.04 -42.66 34.18
CA ASP A 196 14.11 -42.73 32.72
C ASP A 196 12.72 -42.63 32.09
N LYS A 197 11.70 -43.28 32.68
CA LYS A 197 10.31 -43.18 32.22
C LYS A 197 9.79 -41.74 32.32
N ILE A 198 9.94 -41.11 33.51
CA ILE A 198 9.48 -39.73 33.72
C ILE A 198 10.21 -38.76 32.76
N SER A 199 11.53 -38.95 32.58
CA SER A 199 12.31 -38.10 31.68
C SER A 199 11.84 -38.18 30.24
N ALA A 200 11.56 -39.40 29.73
CA ALA A 200 10.98 -39.59 28.39
C ALA A 200 9.57 -39.01 28.26
N GLU A 201 8.75 -39.17 29.29
CA GLU A 201 7.38 -38.58 29.31
C GLU A 201 7.41 -37.04 29.28
N VAL A 202 8.26 -36.43 30.07
CA VAL A 202 8.42 -34.96 30.10
C VAL A 202 8.86 -34.45 28.75
N GLN A 203 9.85 -35.09 28.10
CA GLN A 203 10.31 -34.72 26.78
C GLN A 203 9.19 -34.80 25.72
N MET A 204 8.44 -35.90 25.68
CA MET A 204 7.31 -36.10 24.78
C MET A 204 6.23 -34.99 24.98
N ARG A 205 5.86 -34.71 26.24
CA ARG A 205 4.86 -33.67 26.56
C ARG A 205 5.33 -32.27 26.18
N SER A 206 6.61 -31.95 26.37
CA SER A 206 7.23 -30.69 25.97
C SER A 206 7.17 -30.50 24.45
N LEU A 207 7.53 -31.54 23.67
CA LEU A 207 7.46 -31.51 22.22
C LEU A 207 6.02 -31.44 21.70
N ASN A 208 5.04 -32.07 22.39
CA ASN A 208 3.63 -31.91 22.05
C ASN A 208 3.16 -30.46 22.20
N SER A 209 3.56 -29.79 23.27
CA SER A 209 3.25 -28.35 23.45
C SER A 209 3.86 -27.50 22.34
N SER A 210 5.11 -27.80 21.95
CA SER A 210 5.81 -27.11 20.85
C SER A 210 5.14 -27.36 19.50
N LEU A 211 4.69 -28.60 19.23
CA LEU A 211 3.95 -28.98 18.03
C LEU A 211 2.61 -28.20 17.92
N VAL A 212 1.84 -28.11 19.02
CA VAL A 212 0.61 -27.32 19.04
C VAL A 212 0.90 -25.85 18.72
N SER A 213 1.95 -25.28 19.31
CA SER A 213 2.38 -23.91 19.05
C SER A 213 2.79 -23.71 17.58
N ALA A 214 3.54 -24.64 17.00
CA ALA A 214 3.94 -24.61 15.58
C ALA A 214 2.71 -24.69 14.65
N LYS A 215 1.72 -25.53 14.98
CA LYS A 215 0.46 -25.64 14.23
C LYS A 215 -0.31 -24.31 14.20
N VAL A 216 -0.41 -23.64 15.35
CA VAL A 216 -1.04 -22.31 15.43
C VAL A 216 -0.23 -21.28 14.65
N GLY A 217 1.10 -21.32 14.75
CA GLY A 217 2.00 -20.45 13.97
C GLY A 217 1.78 -20.59 12.46
N LEU A 218 1.69 -21.83 11.96
CA LEU A 218 1.38 -22.09 10.56
C LEU A 218 -0.01 -21.56 10.14
N SER A 219 -1.01 -21.78 10.98
CA SER A 219 -2.37 -21.25 10.72
C SER A 219 -2.35 -19.72 10.59
N ASN A 220 -1.66 -19.03 11.50
CA ASN A 220 -1.55 -17.58 11.49
C ASN A 220 -0.77 -17.08 10.25
N ALA A 221 0.32 -17.74 9.87
CA ALA A 221 1.09 -17.39 8.67
C ALA A 221 0.22 -17.52 7.40
N LYS A 222 -0.54 -18.60 7.28
CA LYS A 222 -1.50 -18.79 6.18
C LYS A 222 -2.59 -17.72 6.17
N LEU A 223 -3.13 -17.33 7.33
CA LEU A 223 -4.12 -16.25 7.41
C LEU A 223 -3.54 -14.90 6.96
N GLN A 224 -2.32 -14.58 7.38
CA GLN A 224 -1.64 -13.36 6.95
C GLN A 224 -1.42 -13.32 5.45
N LEU A 225 -0.99 -14.43 4.85
CA LEU A 225 -0.83 -14.53 3.39
C LEU A 225 -2.18 -14.34 2.67
N LYS A 226 -3.28 -14.94 3.15
CA LYS A 226 -4.64 -14.75 2.61
C LYS A 226 -5.06 -13.28 2.62
N VAL A 227 -4.82 -12.58 3.74
CA VAL A 227 -5.16 -11.15 3.86
C VAL A 227 -4.40 -10.32 2.83
N LEU A 228 -3.10 -10.56 2.66
CA LEU A 228 -2.28 -9.85 1.67
C LEU A 228 -2.70 -10.18 0.23
N MET A 229 -3.15 -11.39 -0.03
CA MET A 229 -3.70 -11.78 -1.34
C MET A 229 -5.11 -11.23 -1.60
N GLY A 230 -5.79 -10.67 -0.59
CA GLY A 230 -7.18 -10.22 -0.72
C GLY A 230 -8.19 -11.38 -0.84
N VAL A 231 -7.82 -12.58 -0.41
CA VAL A 231 -8.65 -13.79 -0.48
C VAL A 231 -9.39 -13.99 0.85
N THR A 232 -10.60 -14.52 0.79
CA THR A 232 -11.42 -14.80 1.99
C THR A 232 -10.83 -15.91 2.84
N ALA A 233 -11.10 -15.88 4.15
CA ALA A 233 -10.57 -16.85 5.11
C ALA A 233 -10.97 -18.32 4.82
N ASN A 234 -12.07 -18.54 4.11
CA ASN A 234 -12.65 -19.86 3.84
C ASN A 234 -11.93 -20.70 2.76
N VAL A 235 -10.95 -20.11 2.05
CA VAL A 235 -10.14 -20.82 1.05
C VAL A 235 -8.99 -21.47 1.78
N ASP A 236 -8.77 -22.80 1.65
CA ASP A 236 -7.57 -23.44 2.18
C ASP A 236 -6.40 -23.27 1.21
N ILE A 237 -5.23 -22.90 1.76
CA ILE A 237 -3.99 -22.73 0.98
C ILE A 237 -3.08 -23.91 1.26
N LYS A 238 -2.70 -24.61 0.18
CA LYS A 238 -1.63 -25.59 0.19
C LYS A 238 -0.41 -25.02 -0.52
N ILE A 239 0.72 -25.07 0.15
CA ILE A 239 2.02 -24.74 -0.43
C ILE A 239 2.81 -26.05 -0.48
N ASN A 240 3.12 -26.52 -1.69
CA ASN A 240 3.83 -27.77 -1.90
C ASN A 240 5.35 -27.56 -1.98
N ASP A 241 5.81 -26.33 -1.80
CA ASP A 241 7.21 -25.92 -1.83
C ASP A 241 7.85 -26.04 -0.44
N LYS A 242 9.19 -26.09 -0.38
CA LYS A 242 10.00 -26.14 0.85
C LYS A 242 11.11 -25.09 0.77
N LEU A 243 11.56 -24.59 1.93
CA LEU A 243 12.69 -23.65 1.98
C LEU A 243 13.98 -24.24 1.41
N GLU A 244 14.22 -25.55 1.58
CA GLU A 244 15.39 -26.23 1.05
C GLU A 244 15.51 -26.12 -0.48
N ASN A 245 14.39 -26.04 -1.22
CA ASN A 245 14.39 -25.90 -2.67
C ASN A 245 15.03 -24.59 -3.14
N TYR A 246 15.06 -23.57 -2.28
CA TYR A 246 15.66 -22.27 -2.56
C TYR A 246 17.16 -22.22 -2.25
N GLU A 247 17.73 -23.26 -1.64
CA GLU A 247 19.14 -23.28 -1.27
C GLU A 247 20.06 -23.14 -2.50
N SER A 248 19.72 -23.80 -3.62
CA SER A 248 20.50 -23.71 -4.87
C SER A 248 20.48 -22.30 -5.50
N SER A 249 19.55 -21.43 -5.09
CA SER A 249 19.40 -20.07 -5.57
C SER A 249 20.11 -19.02 -4.69
N LEU A 250 20.82 -19.46 -3.64
CA LEU A 250 21.56 -18.60 -2.73
C LEU A 250 22.83 -18.06 -3.42
N VAL A 251 22.70 -16.96 -4.12
CA VAL A 251 23.81 -16.30 -4.82
C VAL A 251 24.00 -14.91 -4.24
N LEU A 252 25.25 -14.55 -3.97
CA LEU A 252 25.58 -13.16 -3.67
C LEU A 252 25.19 -12.32 -4.91
N ALA A 253 24.21 -11.45 -4.74
CA ALA A 253 23.86 -10.50 -5.79
C ALA A 253 25.08 -9.61 -6.04
N ASN A 254 25.72 -9.77 -7.20
CA ASN A 254 26.68 -8.79 -7.71
C ASN A 254 25.95 -7.51 -8.08
N VAL A 255 25.43 -6.84 -7.07
CA VAL A 255 24.86 -5.51 -7.19
C VAL A 255 26.04 -4.57 -6.97
N GLU A 256 26.62 -4.05 -8.06
CA GLU A 256 27.52 -2.92 -7.92
C GLU A 256 26.78 -1.83 -7.19
N SER A 257 27.38 -1.26 -6.14
CA SER A 257 26.81 -0.17 -5.36
C SER A 257 26.80 1.14 -6.16
N SER A 258 26.37 1.08 -7.42
CA SER A 258 26.35 2.24 -8.28
C SER A 258 25.08 3.06 -8.05
N GLU A 259 25.26 4.38 -8.07
CA GLU A 259 24.13 5.34 -7.99
C GLU A 259 23.05 5.08 -9.06
N SER A 260 23.39 4.42 -10.15
CA SER A 260 22.49 4.05 -11.24
C SER A 260 21.38 3.05 -10.80
N GLU A 261 21.65 2.19 -9.83
CA GLU A 261 20.67 1.18 -9.41
C GLU A 261 19.50 1.76 -8.62
N LEU A 262 19.71 2.86 -7.88
CA LEU A 262 18.64 3.54 -7.13
C LEU A 262 17.74 4.41 -8.03
N GLN A 263 18.05 4.61 -9.30
CA GLN A 263 17.21 5.42 -10.21
C GLN A 263 15.79 4.87 -10.37
N ASN A 264 15.61 3.57 -10.18
CA ASN A 264 14.31 2.92 -10.26
C ASN A 264 13.56 2.90 -8.92
N ASN A 265 14.19 3.39 -7.83
CA ASN A 265 13.54 3.46 -6.52
C ASN A 265 12.33 4.40 -6.56
N SER A 266 11.17 3.89 -6.15
CA SER A 266 9.92 4.64 -6.25
C SER A 266 9.88 5.86 -5.32
N ALA A 267 10.50 5.80 -4.13
CA ALA A 267 10.54 6.94 -3.22
C ALA A 267 11.34 8.12 -3.81
N LEU A 268 12.49 7.85 -4.46
CA LEU A 268 13.27 8.89 -5.14
C LEU A 268 12.51 9.48 -6.34
N ARG A 269 11.86 8.63 -7.14
CA ARG A 269 11.02 9.09 -8.27
C ARG A 269 9.85 9.94 -7.81
N GLN A 270 9.20 9.60 -6.70
CA GLN A 270 8.14 10.43 -6.12
C GLN A 270 8.68 11.79 -5.67
N LEU A 271 9.88 11.87 -5.09
CA LEU A 271 10.51 13.13 -4.72
C LEU A 271 10.83 13.98 -5.95
N ASP A 272 11.35 13.39 -7.04
CA ASP A 272 11.61 14.07 -8.31
C ASP A 272 10.32 14.63 -8.95
N LEU A 273 9.22 13.87 -8.88
CA LEU A 273 7.91 14.32 -9.35
C LEU A 273 7.34 15.44 -8.47
N ASN A 274 7.50 15.36 -7.14
CA ASN A 274 7.12 16.43 -6.23
C ASN A 274 7.92 17.71 -6.47
N GLU A 275 9.23 17.62 -6.77
CA GLU A 275 10.01 18.78 -7.17
C GLU A 275 9.47 19.41 -8.47
N SER A 276 9.09 18.57 -9.43
CA SER A 276 8.44 19.02 -10.66
C SER A 276 7.11 19.74 -10.40
N LEU A 277 6.31 19.27 -9.45
CA LEU A 277 5.06 19.92 -9.01
C LEU A 277 5.33 21.28 -8.37
N LEU A 278 6.28 21.38 -7.45
CA LEU A 278 6.67 22.64 -6.83
C LEU A 278 7.18 23.64 -7.87
N ASN A 279 7.97 23.20 -8.84
CA ASN A 279 8.43 24.02 -9.95
C ASN A 279 7.25 24.48 -10.84
N ARG A 280 6.20 23.68 -11.04
CA ARG A 280 4.97 24.11 -11.73
C ARG A 280 4.17 25.10 -10.88
N SER A 281 4.05 24.86 -9.58
CA SER A 281 3.43 25.81 -8.64
C SER A 281 4.14 27.17 -8.65
N LEU A 282 5.47 27.15 -8.67
CA LEU A 282 6.26 28.37 -8.81
C LEU A 282 5.93 29.14 -10.11
N LYS A 283 5.78 28.42 -11.24
CA LYS A 283 5.35 29.03 -12.51
C LYS A 283 3.94 29.62 -12.42
N ILE A 284 3.01 28.95 -11.74
CA ILE A 284 1.67 29.48 -11.49
C ILE A 284 1.76 30.80 -10.69
N GLN A 285 2.60 30.83 -9.64
CA GLN A 285 2.78 32.05 -8.84
C GLN A 285 3.35 33.22 -9.67
N HIS A 286 4.22 32.93 -10.66
CA HIS A 286 4.70 33.96 -11.57
C HIS A 286 3.59 34.50 -12.49
N THR A 287 2.59 33.69 -12.83
CA THR A 287 1.44 34.20 -13.63
C THR A 287 0.56 35.19 -12.88
N ASN A 288 0.67 35.28 -11.53
CA ASN A 288 -0.03 36.29 -10.74
C ASN A 288 0.45 37.74 -11.01
N PHE A 289 1.50 37.93 -11.80
CA PHE A 289 1.94 39.24 -12.28
C PHE A 289 1.55 39.46 -13.75
N MET A 290 0.89 38.52 -14.40
CA MET A 290 0.45 38.63 -15.79
C MET A 290 -0.98 39.16 -15.86
N PRO A 291 -1.35 39.88 -16.96
CA PRO A 291 -2.73 40.30 -17.16
C PRO A 291 -3.64 39.09 -17.36
N THR A 292 -4.91 39.29 -16.99
CA THR A 292 -6.02 38.37 -17.30
C THR A 292 -7.08 39.09 -18.10
N ILE A 293 -7.70 38.41 -19.03
CA ILE A 293 -8.77 38.93 -19.89
C ILE A 293 -9.97 38.01 -19.76
N ALA A 294 -11.11 38.57 -19.44
CA ALA A 294 -12.38 37.83 -19.36
C ALA A 294 -13.47 38.54 -20.18
N PHE A 295 -14.30 37.74 -20.82
CA PHE A 295 -15.54 38.17 -21.45
C PHE A 295 -16.70 37.92 -20.51
N GLN A 296 -17.59 38.91 -20.37
CA GLN A 296 -18.80 38.80 -19.58
C GLN A 296 -19.98 39.28 -20.41
N LEU A 297 -21.03 38.44 -20.46
CA LEU A 297 -22.33 38.79 -21.01
C LEU A 297 -23.36 38.71 -19.89
N THR A 298 -24.13 39.80 -19.70
CA THR A 298 -25.17 39.86 -18.70
C THR A 298 -26.48 40.27 -19.36
N GLY A 299 -27.51 39.50 -19.17
CA GLY A 299 -28.89 39.86 -19.49
C GLY A 299 -29.68 39.88 -18.19
N GLN A 300 -30.40 40.95 -17.95
CA GLN A 300 -31.18 41.08 -16.70
C GLN A 300 -32.55 41.66 -16.94
N TYR A 301 -33.49 41.23 -16.12
CA TYR A 301 -34.79 41.88 -15.92
C TYR A 301 -34.77 42.46 -14.51
N GLN A 302 -35.10 43.74 -14.41
CA GLN A 302 -35.19 44.43 -13.12
C GLN A 302 -36.52 45.14 -12.96
N SER A 303 -37.01 45.15 -11.74
CA SER A 303 -38.15 45.97 -11.35
C SER A 303 -37.81 46.73 -10.08
N LEU A 304 -38.01 48.04 -10.08
CA LEU A 304 -37.61 48.96 -9.03
C LEU A 304 -38.85 49.60 -8.38
N TYR A 305 -38.73 49.91 -7.10
CA TYR A 305 -39.69 50.71 -6.33
C TYR A 305 -41.11 50.11 -6.24
N ASN A 306 -41.25 48.79 -6.12
CA ASN A 306 -42.55 48.17 -5.93
C ASN A 306 -42.96 48.27 -4.45
N ASP A 307 -44.22 48.67 -4.21
CA ASP A 307 -44.80 48.85 -2.87
C ASP A 307 -45.51 47.62 -2.30
N HIS A 308 -45.58 46.52 -3.07
CA HIS A 308 -46.20 45.25 -2.70
C HIS A 308 -45.26 44.06 -2.93
N TRP A 309 -45.62 42.92 -2.36
CA TRP A 309 -44.78 41.71 -2.43
C TRP A 309 -45.13 40.75 -3.59
N ASN A 310 -46.17 41.07 -4.39
CA ASN A 310 -46.55 40.24 -5.51
C ASN A 310 -45.60 40.48 -6.71
N VAL A 311 -44.61 39.60 -6.88
CA VAL A 311 -43.57 39.71 -7.90
C VAL A 311 -44.12 39.59 -9.33
N PHE A 312 -45.31 39.00 -9.48
CA PHE A 312 -45.94 38.80 -10.81
C PHE A 312 -46.59 40.08 -11.35
N ASP A 313 -46.91 41.02 -10.46
CA ASP A 313 -47.49 42.33 -10.82
C ASP A 313 -46.42 43.41 -11.01
N TYR A 314 -45.14 43.08 -10.92
CA TYR A 314 -44.06 44.00 -11.08
C TYR A 314 -43.87 44.47 -12.50
N SER A 315 -43.52 45.71 -12.69
CA SER A 315 -43.12 46.26 -14.00
C SER A 315 -41.65 45.93 -14.27
N TRP A 316 -41.42 44.95 -15.15
CA TRP A 316 -40.11 44.45 -15.47
C TRP A 316 -39.48 45.20 -16.64
N SER A 317 -38.25 45.69 -16.45
CA SER A 317 -37.43 46.35 -17.47
C SER A 317 -36.27 45.47 -17.88
N PRO A 318 -36.16 45.05 -19.15
CA PRO A 318 -35.05 44.27 -19.64
C PRO A 318 -33.82 45.14 -19.89
N SER A 319 -32.62 44.59 -19.61
CA SER A 319 -31.36 45.17 -20.05
C SER A 319 -30.37 44.08 -20.41
N ALA A 320 -29.49 44.32 -21.36
CA ALA A 320 -28.42 43.40 -21.73
C ALA A 320 -27.13 44.21 -21.98
N SER A 321 -26.02 43.66 -21.52
CA SER A 321 -24.70 44.26 -21.72
C SER A 321 -23.65 43.18 -21.89
N PHE A 322 -22.62 43.48 -22.64
CA PHE A 322 -21.40 42.69 -22.66
C PHE A 322 -20.20 43.55 -22.26
N ALA A 323 -19.20 42.92 -21.67
CA ALA A 323 -17.97 43.58 -21.27
C ALA A 323 -16.76 42.70 -21.53
N ILE A 324 -15.65 43.32 -21.86
CA ILE A 324 -14.35 42.70 -21.84
C ILE A 324 -13.57 43.30 -20.68
N ALA A 325 -13.32 42.52 -19.66
CA ALA A 325 -12.60 42.96 -18.47
C ALA A 325 -11.10 42.58 -18.63
N VAL A 326 -10.24 43.58 -18.52
CA VAL A 326 -8.77 43.36 -18.51
C VAL A 326 -8.29 43.75 -17.11
N SER A 327 -7.70 42.76 -16.39
CA SER A 327 -7.11 43.00 -15.07
C SER A 327 -5.59 42.85 -15.13
N ILE A 328 -4.87 43.92 -14.77
CA ILE A 328 -3.41 43.94 -14.74
C ILE A 328 -2.95 44.15 -13.30
N PRO A 329 -2.43 43.14 -12.62
CA PRO A 329 -1.96 43.26 -11.24
C PRO A 329 -0.63 44.05 -11.24
N LEU A 330 -0.64 45.27 -10.70
CA LEU A 330 0.54 46.13 -10.63
C LEU A 330 1.46 45.74 -9.46
N PHE A 331 0.90 45.52 -8.28
CA PHE A 331 1.66 45.21 -7.08
C PHE A 331 0.83 44.41 -6.07
N LYS A 332 1.39 43.30 -5.58
CA LYS A 332 0.87 42.54 -4.46
C LYS A 332 2.04 41.90 -3.70
N ALA A 333 2.36 42.46 -2.52
CA ALA A 333 3.50 42.03 -1.70
C ALA A 333 3.47 40.53 -1.37
N SER A 334 2.30 39.97 -1.12
CA SER A 334 2.13 38.55 -0.82
C SER A 334 2.60 37.61 -1.95
N ASN A 335 2.62 38.06 -3.20
CA ASN A 335 3.10 37.24 -4.32
C ASN A 335 4.62 36.97 -4.23
N PHE A 336 5.40 37.97 -3.82
CA PHE A 336 6.86 37.81 -3.63
C PHE A 336 7.16 36.85 -2.47
N THR A 337 6.41 36.97 -1.37
CA THR A 337 6.57 36.07 -0.22
C THR A 337 6.21 34.62 -0.60
N LYS A 338 5.13 34.38 -1.36
CA LYS A 338 4.74 33.06 -1.85
C LYS A 338 5.84 32.45 -2.74
N ILE A 339 6.40 33.22 -3.66
CA ILE A 339 7.52 32.77 -4.51
C ILE A 339 8.73 32.37 -3.66
N LYS A 340 9.10 33.21 -2.67
CA LYS A 340 10.21 32.91 -1.76
C LYS A 340 9.96 31.65 -0.95
N SER A 341 8.74 31.49 -0.43
CA SER A 341 8.32 30.29 0.30
C SER A 341 8.43 29.03 -0.56
N THR A 342 7.91 29.06 -1.80
CA THR A 342 7.98 27.89 -2.69
C THR A 342 9.42 27.54 -3.09
N LYS A 343 10.28 28.54 -3.30
CA LYS A 343 11.71 28.30 -3.54
C LYS A 343 12.38 27.61 -2.34
N MET A 344 12.01 28.01 -1.12
CA MET A 344 12.52 27.37 0.10
C MET A 344 12.02 25.93 0.22
N GLN A 345 10.74 25.67 -0.13
CA GLN A 345 10.19 24.32 -0.17
C GLN A 345 10.93 23.40 -1.17
N ILE A 346 11.30 23.95 -2.35
CA ILE A 346 12.11 23.22 -3.33
C ILE A 346 13.48 22.86 -2.74
N SER A 347 14.17 23.81 -2.11
CA SER A 347 15.45 23.55 -1.44
C SER A 347 15.33 22.50 -0.36
N GLN A 348 14.30 22.59 0.50
CA GLN A 348 14.02 21.59 1.54
C GLN A 348 13.77 20.20 0.95
N LEU A 349 13.05 20.12 -0.18
CA LEU A 349 12.80 18.86 -0.87
C LEU A 349 14.09 18.24 -1.45
N GLN A 350 15.00 19.07 -1.97
CA GLN A 350 16.31 18.62 -2.45
C GLN A 350 17.16 18.04 -1.32
N ASP A 351 17.17 18.68 -0.16
CA ASP A 351 17.85 18.17 1.03
C ASP A 351 17.22 16.84 1.51
N THR A 352 15.88 16.77 1.49
CA THR A 352 15.15 15.54 1.81
C THR A 352 15.51 14.42 0.83
N ARG A 353 15.59 14.72 -0.46
CA ARG A 353 16.00 13.77 -1.49
C ARG A 353 17.42 13.24 -1.26
N LEU A 354 18.34 14.11 -0.94
CA LEU A 354 19.73 13.74 -0.65
C LEU A 354 19.80 12.82 0.58
N ASN A 355 19.06 13.15 1.65
CA ASN A 355 18.99 12.33 2.85
C ASN A 355 18.37 10.95 2.55
N THR A 356 17.25 10.91 1.83
CA THR A 356 16.59 9.66 1.42
C THR A 356 17.53 8.79 0.57
N LYS A 357 18.27 9.38 -0.37
CA LYS A 357 19.27 8.67 -1.18
C LYS A 357 20.34 8.02 -0.32
N ARG A 358 20.84 8.73 0.70
CA ARG A 358 21.84 8.19 1.66
C ARG A 358 21.27 7.03 2.47
N GLN A 359 20.05 7.18 2.99
CA GLN A 359 19.40 6.12 3.75
C GLN A 359 19.16 4.87 2.91
N LEU A 360 18.71 5.02 1.66
CA LEU A 360 18.54 3.90 0.73
C LEU A 360 19.88 3.22 0.39
N GLY A 361 20.95 4.00 0.23
CA GLY A 361 22.30 3.43 0.02
C GLY A 361 22.76 2.59 1.20
N MET A 362 22.54 3.06 2.44
CA MET A 362 22.83 2.28 3.65
C MET A 362 21.96 1.03 3.75
N ALA A 363 20.68 1.12 3.42
CA ALA A 363 19.77 -0.02 3.43
C ALA A 363 20.21 -1.10 2.42
N VAL A 364 20.55 -0.72 1.20
CA VAL A 364 21.10 -1.64 0.18
C VAL A 364 22.35 -2.36 0.69
N GLN A 365 23.30 -1.62 1.31
CA GLN A 365 24.50 -2.25 1.86
C GLN A 365 24.14 -3.24 2.99
N SER A 366 23.25 -2.84 3.90
CA SER A 366 22.79 -3.71 4.99
C SER A 366 22.13 -4.99 4.47
N TYR A 367 21.31 -4.92 3.43
CA TYR A 367 20.70 -6.12 2.84
C TYR A 367 21.75 -7.03 2.20
N LYS A 368 22.76 -6.48 1.53
CA LYS A 368 23.89 -7.25 0.99
C LYS A 368 24.67 -7.97 2.09
N ASP A 369 24.99 -7.26 3.17
CA ASP A 369 25.72 -7.83 4.31
C ASP A 369 24.90 -8.94 4.99
N ASN A 370 23.58 -8.73 5.17
CA ASN A 370 22.68 -9.73 5.71
C ASN A 370 22.57 -10.97 4.80
N MET A 371 22.52 -10.79 3.48
CA MET A 371 22.54 -11.90 2.53
C MET A 371 23.85 -12.68 2.60
N ALA A 372 24.99 -12.01 2.64
CA ALA A 372 26.31 -12.64 2.77
C ALA A 372 26.44 -13.44 4.11
N SER A 373 26.00 -12.84 5.19
CA SER A 373 25.95 -13.48 6.52
C SER A 373 25.02 -14.70 6.50
N SER A 374 23.84 -14.58 5.90
CA SER A 374 22.86 -15.67 5.83
C SER A 374 23.40 -16.85 5.00
N ILE A 375 24.11 -16.63 3.89
CA ILE A 375 24.77 -17.68 3.10
C ILE A 375 25.79 -18.43 3.96
N ALA A 376 26.64 -17.72 4.69
CA ALA A 376 27.61 -18.33 5.59
C ALA A 376 26.94 -19.18 6.70
N GLN A 377 25.83 -18.65 7.26
CA GLN A 377 25.03 -19.36 8.27
C GLN A 377 24.35 -20.60 7.68
N VAL A 378 23.78 -20.55 6.47
CA VAL A 378 23.17 -21.71 5.79
C VAL A 378 24.19 -22.83 5.64
N ASN A 379 25.41 -22.52 5.16
CA ASN A 379 26.48 -23.50 5.01
C ASN A 379 26.88 -24.12 6.34
N SER A 380 27.06 -23.33 7.38
CA SER A 380 27.40 -23.81 8.73
C SER A 380 26.28 -24.66 9.34
N ASN A 381 25.03 -24.17 9.25
CA ASN A 381 23.87 -24.86 9.82
C ASN A 381 23.54 -26.15 9.10
N ARG A 382 23.78 -26.27 7.77
CA ARG A 382 23.68 -27.52 7.02
C ARG A 382 24.62 -28.59 7.60
N GLU A 383 25.89 -28.25 7.86
CA GLU A 383 26.83 -29.15 8.48
C GLU A 383 26.44 -29.48 9.93
N ALA A 384 25.89 -28.51 10.67
CA ALA A 384 25.38 -28.73 12.03
C ALA A 384 24.22 -29.75 12.04
N VAL A 385 23.28 -29.67 11.07
CA VAL A 385 22.21 -30.68 10.91
C VAL A 385 22.79 -32.07 10.67
N LYS A 386 23.75 -32.21 9.74
CA LYS A 386 24.41 -33.50 9.47
C LYS A 386 25.11 -34.08 10.71
N GLN A 387 25.78 -33.23 11.50
CA GLN A 387 26.47 -33.68 12.73
C GLN A 387 25.46 -34.06 13.83
N ALA A 388 24.39 -33.28 13.99
CA ALA A 388 23.33 -33.56 14.95
C ALA A 388 22.59 -34.88 14.62
N ASP A 389 22.31 -35.14 13.34
CA ASP A 389 21.70 -36.39 12.88
C ASP A 389 22.57 -37.62 13.21
N LYS A 390 23.88 -37.52 12.97
CA LYS A 390 24.84 -38.56 13.38
C LYS A 390 24.85 -38.74 14.90
N ALA A 391 24.81 -37.65 15.67
CA ALA A 391 24.79 -37.70 17.12
C ALA A 391 23.55 -38.45 17.65
N VAL A 392 22.35 -38.16 17.11
CA VAL A 392 21.11 -38.89 17.44
C VAL A 392 21.24 -40.35 17.10
N THR A 393 21.75 -40.68 15.91
CA THR A 393 21.96 -42.10 15.49
C THR A 393 22.87 -42.84 16.46
N ILE A 394 23.97 -42.24 16.90
CA ILE A 394 24.91 -42.83 17.85
C ILE A 394 24.26 -42.94 19.25
N ALA A 395 23.59 -41.87 19.73
CA ALA A 395 22.97 -41.87 21.07
C ALA A 395 21.84 -42.92 21.15
N SER A 396 21.03 -43.06 20.11
CA SER A 396 19.97 -44.09 20.01
C SER A 396 20.54 -45.50 20.10
N LYS A 397 21.56 -45.80 19.29
CA LYS A 397 22.23 -47.14 19.33
C LYS A 397 22.87 -47.42 20.69
N ARG A 398 23.54 -46.44 21.32
CA ARG A 398 24.11 -46.59 22.66
C ARG A 398 23.03 -46.85 23.72
N TYR A 399 21.90 -46.16 23.62
CA TYR A 399 20.77 -46.38 24.53
C TYR A 399 20.12 -47.76 24.33
N GLU A 400 19.95 -48.22 23.09
CA GLU A 400 19.43 -49.56 22.78
C GLU A 400 20.25 -50.69 23.43
N VAL A 401 21.59 -50.60 23.37
CA VAL A 401 22.51 -51.62 23.93
C VAL A 401 22.84 -51.40 25.41
N GLY A 402 22.17 -50.43 26.06
CA GLY A 402 22.36 -50.15 27.49
C GLY A 402 23.69 -49.45 27.86
N ARG A 403 24.37 -48.86 26.89
CA ARG A 403 25.63 -48.12 27.09
C ARG A 403 25.49 -46.62 27.06
N GLY A 404 24.28 -46.08 26.90
CA GLY A 404 23.93 -44.66 26.91
C GLY A 404 22.78 -44.40 27.89
N THR A 405 22.56 -43.15 28.24
CA THR A 405 21.47 -42.72 29.08
C THR A 405 20.33 -42.12 28.24
N ILE A 406 19.10 -42.16 28.76
CA ILE A 406 17.95 -41.47 28.15
C ILE A 406 18.19 -39.97 28.01
N LEU A 407 18.95 -39.38 28.94
CA LEU A 407 19.29 -37.96 28.92
C LEU A 407 20.17 -37.62 27.71
N GLU A 408 21.20 -38.45 27.42
CA GLU A 408 22.05 -38.26 26.21
C GLU A 408 21.23 -38.32 24.91
N LEU A 409 20.28 -39.28 24.84
CA LEU A 409 19.39 -39.40 23.68
C LEU A 409 18.49 -38.16 23.52
N ASN A 410 17.78 -37.78 24.60
CA ASN A 410 16.90 -36.60 24.58
C ASN A 410 17.67 -35.30 24.21
N GLN A 411 18.88 -35.12 24.74
CA GLN A 411 19.72 -33.97 24.41
C GLN A 411 20.11 -33.94 22.92
N SER A 412 20.46 -35.12 22.36
CA SER A 412 20.80 -35.22 20.94
C SER A 412 19.61 -34.94 20.03
N GLU A 413 18.41 -35.39 20.39
CA GLU A 413 17.17 -35.11 19.65
C GLU A 413 16.79 -33.61 19.70
N VAL A 414 16.92 -32.98 20.85
CA VAL A 414 16.71 -31.53 20.98
C VAL A 414 17.72 -30.75 20.13
N ALA A 415 19.00 -31.17 20.13
CA ALA A 415 20.04 -30.55 19.32
C ALA A 415 19.75 -30.68 17.81
N LEU A 416 19.27 -31.84 17.34
CA LEU A 416 18.88 -32.06 15.94
C LEU A 416 17.69 -31.19 15.55
N THR A 417 16.65 -31.17 16.39
CA THR A 417 15.47 -30.31 16.19
C THR A 417 15.86 -28.85 16.07
N GLN A 418 16.71 -28.36 16.99
CA GLN A 418 17.20 -26.99 16.97
C GLN A 418 18.06 -26.67 15.72
N ALA A 419 18.91 -27.63 15.31
CA ALA A 419 19.71 -27.48 14.09
C ALA A 419 18.85 -27.31 12.84
N HIS A 420 17.79 -28.11 12.68
CA HIS A 420 16.85 -27.97 11.56
C HIS A 420 16.12 -26.63 11.57
N LEU A 421 15.62 -26.19 12.73
CA LEU A 421 14.94 -24.90 12.84
C LEU A 421 15.87 -23.74 12.50
N THR A 422 17.11 -23.76 12.99
CA THR A 422 18.10 -22.71 12.73
C THR A 422 18.54 -22.71 11.25
N TYR A 423 18.66 -23.90 10.63
CA TYR A 423 18.93 -24.02 9.20
C TYR A 423 17.82 -23.39 8.35
N ASN A 424 16.55 -23.74 8.59
CA ASN A 424 15.42 -23.18 7.90
C ASN A 424 15.31 -21.65 8.10
N GLN A 425 15.58 -21.18 9.32
CA GLN A 425 15.61 -19.74 9.64
C GLN A 425 16.68 -19.00 8.85
N SER A 426 17.87 -19.60 8.65
CA SER A 426 18.95 -18.96 7.90
C SER A 426 18.62 -18.81 6.39
N ILE A 427 17.94 -19.79 5.80
CA ILE A 427 17.43 -19.68 4.42
C ILE A 427 16.37 -18.57 4.33
N TYR A 428 15.42 -18.56 5.24
CA TYR A 428 14.38 -17.52 5.30
C TYR A 428 14.98 -16.11 5.41
N ASN A 429 15.99 -15.92 6.27
CA ASN A 429 16.65 -14.62 6.44
C ASN A 429 17.31 -14.13 5.15
N TYR A 430 17.92 -15.03 4.38
CA TYR A 430 18.43 -14.68 3.05
C TYR A 430 17.32 -14.25 2.10
N LEU A 431 16.25 -15.04 1.99
CA LEU A 431 15.14 -14.79 1.06
C LEU A 431 14.41 -13.47 1.35
N THR A 432 14.22 -13.15 2.62
CA THR A 432 13.62 -11.88 3.03
C THR A 432 14.54 -10.69 2.77
N SER A 433 15.84 -10.81 3.04
CA SER A 433 16.82 -9.76 2.73
C SER A 433 16.91 -9.51 1.22
N LYS A 434 16.83 -10.58 0.39
CA LYS A 434 16.78 -10.46 -1.07
C LYS A 434 15.50 -9.76 -1.54
N ALA A 435 14.33 -10.10 -0.97
CA ALA A 435 13.08 -9.43 -1.30
C ALA A 435 13.11 -7.93 -0.94
N ASP A 436 13.65 -7.58 0.21
CA ASP A 436 13.82 -6.18 0.64
C ASP A 436 14.83 -5.42 -0.26
N LEU A 437 15.89 -6.08 -0.71
CA LEU A 437 16.83 -5.53 -1.68
C LEU A 437 16.15 -5.24 -3.03
N ASP A 438 15.42 -6.21 -3.59
CA ASP A 438 14.72 -6.08 -4.86
C ASP A 438 13.66 -4.97 -4.80
N TYR A 439 12.92 -4.87 -3.71
CA TYR A 439 11.99 -3.77 -3.43
C TYR A 439 12.70 -2.41 -3.40
N THR A 440 13.82 -2.31 -2.66
CA THR A 440 14.57 -1.06 -2.52
C THR A 440 15.17 -0.60 -3.85
N LEU A 441 15.58 -1.52 -4.70
CA LEU A 441 16.06 -1.24 -6.04
C LEU A 441 14.93 -0.95 -7.04
N GLY A 442 13.66 -1.16 -6.65
CA GLY A 442 12.49 -0.95 -7.52
C GLY A 442 12.42 -1.95 -8.67
N ARG A 443 12.90 -3.19 -8.46
CA ARG A 443 12.86 -4.26 -9.46
C ARG A 443 11.44 -4.83 -9.59
N GLU A 444 10.94 -4.89 -10.81
CA GLU A 444 9.62 -5.45 -11.14
C GLU A 444 9.76 -6.93 -11.56
N ASN A 445 10.14 -7.80 -10.64
CA ASN A 445 10.29 -9.23 -10.88
C ASN A 445 8.98 -9.97 -10.54
N PHE A 446 7.88 -9.69 -11.29
CA PHE A 446 6.58 -10.32 -11.05
C PHE A 446 6.25 -11.37 -12.10
#